data_0151437269e02dab9cdbf734d61814c3
#
_entry.id   0151437269e02dab9cdbf734d61814c3
#
_cell.length_a   1.000
_cell.length_b   1.000
_cell.length_c   1.000
_cell.angle_alpha   90.00
_cell.angle_beta   90.00
_cell.angle_gamma   90.00
#
_symmetry.space_group_name_H-M   'P 1'
#
loop_
_entity.id
_entity.type
_entity.pdbx_description
1 polymer ?
#
loop_
_entity_poly.entity_id
_entity_poly.type
_entity_poly.pdbx_seq_one_letter_code
_entity_poly.pdbx_strand_id
1 'polypeptide(L)'
;MPALFPVPYRLWQKAEALNDSPENRTHIHAGLICTGDQFITDREELDKIKSNFPAGLAVDMESAAIAQTCHIYNVPFVSFRIISDTPGVEKHIEQYENFWGEMANRSFEVTRRFLSSL
;
A
#
# COMPACT_ATOMS: atom_id res chain seq x y z
N MET A 1 14.28 12.87 11.04
CA MET A 1 13.45 12.13 10.08
C MET A 1 12.09 11.87 10.72
N PRO A 2 10.98 12.23 10.06
CA PRO A 2 9.66 12.00 10.65
C PRO A 2 9.29 10.53 10.73
N ALA A 3 8.36 10.20 11.62
CA ALA A 3 7.82 8.85 11.73
C ALA A 3 6.69 8.59 10.73
N LEU A 4 6.04 9.66 10.26
CA LEU A 4 4.94 9.59 9.30
C LEU A 4 5.28 10.46 8.09
N PHE A 5 4.92 9.96 6.90
CA PHE A 5 5.15 10.64 5.64
C PHE A 5 3.80 10.82 4.94
N PRO A 6 3.09 11.95 5.23
CA PRO A 6 1.75 12.14 4.66
C PRO A 6 1.82 12.37 3.15
N VAL A 7 0.87 11.75 2.44
CA VAL A 7 0.68 12.00 1.01
C VAL A 7 -0.01 13.34 0.85
N PRO A 8 0.42 14.21 -0.09
CA PRO A 8 -0.30 15.44 -0.38
C PRO A 8 -1.77 15.15 -0.73
N TYR A 9 -2.67 15.95 -0.16
CA TYR A 9 -4.12 15.76 -0.33
C TYR A 9 -4.53 15.64 -1.79
N ARG A 10 -3.96 16.49 -2.66
CA ARG A 10 -4.29 16.48 -4.09
C ARG A 10 -3.98 15.14 -4.76
N LEU A 11 -2.97 14.42 -4.28
CA LEU A 11 -2.58 13.13 -4.88
C LEU A 11 -3.48 12.00 -4.41
N TRP A 12 -3.75 11.88 -3.10
CA TRP A 12 -4.60 10.79 -2.64
C TRP A 12 -6.05 11.02 -3.04
N GLN A 13 -6.47 12.29 -3.19
CA GLN A 13 -7.80 12.60 -3.70
C GLN A 13 -7.98 12.10 -5.14
N LYS A 14 -6.96 12.27 -6.00
CA LYS A 14 -6.98 11.74 -7.36
C LYS A 14 -7.00 10.22 -7.37
N ALA A 15 -6.29 9.58 -6.45
CA ALA A 15 -6.31 8.13 -6.31
C ALA A 15 -7.70 7.62 -5.92
N GLU A 16 -8.33 8.23 -4.93
CA GLU A 16 -9.69 7.84 -4.52
C GLU A 16 -10.73 8.09 -5.62
N ALA A 17 -10.55 9.13 -6.41
CA ALA A 17 -11.47 9.45 -7.50
C ALA A 17 -11.50 8.35 -8.57
N LEU A 18 -10.49 7.51 -8.66
CA LEU A 18 -10.48 6.38 -9.57
C LEU A 18 -11.61 5.38 -9.25
N ASN A 19 -12.06 5.32 -8.01
CA ASN A 19 -13.18 4.45 -7.61
C ASN A 19 -14.48 4.83 -8.32
N ASP A 20 -14.63 6.07 -8.75
CA ASP A 20 -15.83 6.55 -9.43
C ASP A 20 -15.83 6.24 -10.93
N SER A 21 -14.71 5.78 -11.48
CA SER A 21 -14.60 5.43 -12.87
C SER A 21 -15.26 4.05 -13.13
N PRO A 22 -16.17 3.93 -14.12
CA PRO A 22 -16.78 2.65 -14.44
C PRO A 22 -15.79 1.62 -14.98
N GLU A 23 -14.63 2.05 -15.41
CA GLU A 23 -13.56 1.18 -15.90
C GLU A 23 -12.71 0.59 -14.77
N ASN A 24 -12.79 1.16 -13.59
CA ASN A 24 -11.98 0.70 -12.46
C ASN A 24 -12.58 -0.55 -11.83
N ARG A 25 -11.82 -1.64 -11.83
CA ARG A 25 -12.24 -2.93 -11.30
C ARG A 25 -11.73 -3.19 -9.88
N THR A 26 -10.87 -2.33 -9.38
CA THR A 26 -10.20 -2.54 -8.10
C THR A 26 -10.53 -1.37 -7.18
N HIS A 27 -11.16 -1.67 -6.05
CA HIS A 27 -11.46 -0.62 -5.07
C HIS A 27 -10.19 -0.13 -4.39
N ILE A 28 -10.02 1.18 -4.32
CA ILE A 28 -8.85 1.83 -3.72
C ILE A 28 -9.24 2.36 -2.34
N HIS A 29 -8.52 1.92 -1.33
CA HIS A 29 -8.69 2.39 0.05
C HIS A 29 -7.52 3.31 0.39
N ALA A 30 -7.82 4.54 0.80
CA ALA A 30 -6.79 5.45 1.30
C ALA A 30 -6.59 5.20 2.79
N GLY A 31 -5.35 5.17 3.22
CA GLY A 31 -5.04 4.95 4.62
C GLY A 31 -3.56 4.81 4.89
N LEU A 32 -3.24 4.36 6.10
CA LEU A 32 -1.87 4.23 6.56
C LEU A 32 -1.26 2.91 6.12
N ILE A 33 -0.07 2.98 5.54
CA ILE A 33 0.79 1.82 5.28
C ILE A 33 1.88 1.82 6.33
N CYS A 34 1.98 0.73 7.09
CA CYS A 34 3.06 0.51 8.05
C CYS A 34 4.22 -0.18 7.33
N THR A 35 5.42 0.33 7.50
CA THR A 35 6.56 -0.16 6.71
C THR A 35 7.78 -0.39 7.60
N GLY A 36 8.50 -1.46 7.32
CA GLY A 36 9.70 -1.86 8.06
C GLY A 36 10.52 -2.85 7.26
N ASP A 37 11.59 -3.36 7.87
CA ASP A 37 12.55 -4.20 7.16
C ASP A 37 12.27 -5.70 7.29
N GLN A 38 11.10 -6.07 7.81
CA GLN A 38 10.77 -7.45 8.12
C GLN A 38 9.55 -7.93 7.35
N PHE A 39 9.65 -9.13 6.78
CA PHE A 39 8.49 -9.81 6.19
C PHE A 39 7.62 -10.37 7.32
N ILE A 40 6.37 -9.90 7.41
CA ILE A 40 5.45 -10.31 8.46
C ILE A 40 4.76 -11.60 8.05
N THR A 41 5.00 -12.67 8.83
CA THR A 41 4.54 -14.02 8.51
C THR A 41 3.50 -14.57 9.48
N ASP A 42 3.32 -13.99 10.66
CA ASP A 42 2.37 -14.52 11.64
C ASP A 42 1.43 -13.44 12.18
N ARG A 43 0.33 -13.93 12.78
CA ARG A 43 -0.73 -13.06 13.31
C ARG A 43 -0.27 -12.25 14.50
N GLU A 44 0.60 -12.81 15.33
CA GLU A 44 1.08 -12.14 16.53
C GLU A 44 1.89 -10.90 16.18
N GLU A 45 2.77 -11.00 15.19
CA GLU A 45 3.54 -9.84 14.69
C GLU A 45 2.61 -8.79 14.11
N LEU A 46 1.61 -9.22 13.34
CA LEU A 46 0.63 -8.32 12.75
C LEU A 46 -0.19 -7.59 13.82
N ASP A 47 -0.63 -8.32 14.85
CA ASP A 47 -1.40 -7.73 15.96
C ASP A 47 -0.57 -6.72 16.74
N LYS A 48 0.72 -6.95 16.90
CA LYS A 48 1.62 -6.02 17.55
C LYS A 48 1.73 -4.71 16.76
N ILE A 49 1.87 -4.81 15.44
CA ILE A 49 1.90 -3.64 14.56
C ILE A 49 0.57 -2.89 14.65
N LYS A 50 -0.54 -3.60 14.59
CA LYS A 50 -1.88 -3.01 14.66
C LYS A 50 -2.13 -2.34 15.99
N SER A 51 -1.58 -2.88 17.08
CA SER A 51 -1.68 -2.27 18.41
C SER A 51 -0.94 -0.93 18.47
N ASN A 52 0.22 -0.83 17.83
CA ASN A 52 0.99 0.42 17.78
C ASN A 52 0.45 1.41 16.75
N PHE A 53 -0.17 0.93 15.69
CA PHE A 53 -0.70 1.74 14.60
C PHE A 53 -2.12 1.29 14.24
N PRO A 54 -3.13 1.65 15.07
CA PRO A 54 -4.51 1.15 14.89
C PRO A 54 -5.12 1.52 13.53
N ALA A 55 -4.68 2.61 12.92
CA ALA A 55 -5.18 3.05 11.61
C ALA A 55 -4.52 2.33 10.44
N GLY A 56 -3.54 1.46 10.68
CA GLY A 56 -2.81 0.76 9.63
C GLY A 56 -3.70 -0.17 8.82
N LEU A 57 -3.65 -0.04 7.50
CA LEU A 57 -4.40 -0.88 6.56
C LEU A 57 -3.53 -1.95 5.92
N ALA A 58 -2.24 -1.71 5.80
CA ALA A 58 -1.33 -2.62 5.14
C ALA A 58 0.06 -2.51 5.75
N VAL A 59 0.88 -3.53 5.52
CA VAL A 59 2.30 -3.52 5.90
C VAL A 59 3.14 -3.84 4.67
N ASP A 60 4.30 -3.20 4.58
CA ASP A 60 5.26 -3.49 3.52
C ASP A 60 6.70 -3.33 4.02
N MET A 61 7.65 -3.52 3.12
CA MET A 61 9.07 -3.53 3.45
C MET A 61 9.86 -2.42 2.74
N GLU A 62 9.27 -1.71 1.79
CA GLU A 62 10.01 -0.80 0.90
C GLU A 62 9.59 0.65 1.01
N SER A 63 8.35 0.93 1.39
CA SER A 63 7.80 2.29 1.33
C SER A 63 8.55 3.26 2.20
N ALA A 64 9.02 2.85 3.38
CA ALA A 64 9.74 3.75 4.28
C ALA A 64 11.02 4.28 3.65
N ALA A 65 11.81 3.41 3.04
CA ALA A 65 13.08 3.81 2.43
C ALA A 65 12.85 4.81 1.29
N ILE A 66 11.84 4.56 0.48
CA ILE A 66 11.50 5.46 -0.63
C ILE A 66 10.96 6.78 -0.11
N ALA A 67 10.05 6.73 0.88
CA ALA A 67 9.47 7.93 1.48
C ALA A 67 10.54 8.80 2.15
N GLN A 68 11.48 8.20 2.86
CA GLN A 68 12.57 8.92 3.48
C GLN A 68 13.44 9.63 2.45
N THR A 69 13.76 8.96 1.36
CA THR A 69 14.52 9.54 0.25
C THR A 69 13.78 10.71 -0.36
N CYS A 70 12.49 10.55 -0.64
CA CYS A 70 11.66 11.62 -1.17
C CYS A 70 11.58 12.80 -0.21
N HIS A 71 11.50 12.54 1.09
CA HIS A 71 11.47 13.58 2.10
C HIS A 71 12.76 14.42 2.09
N ILE A 72 13.91 13.75 1.99
CA ILE A 72 15.21 14.43 1.95
C ILE A 72 15.30 15.35 0.73
N TYR A 73 14.81 14.91 -0.42
CA TYR A 73 14.86 15.67 -1.65
C TYR A 73 13.64 16.56 -1.89
N ASN A 74 12.74 16.64 -0.91
CA ASN A 74 11.52 17.45 -0.99
C ASN A 74 10.65 17.10 -2.20
N VAL A 75 10.49 15.80 -2.45
CA VAL A 75 9.67 15.26 -3.53
C VAL A 75 8.42 14.64 -2.93
N PRO A 76 7.22 14.96 -3.47
CA PRO A 76 5.98 14.30 -3.02
C PRO A 76 6.03 12.79 -3.26
N PHE A 77 5.42 12.03 -2.35
CA PHE A 77 5.45 10.58 -2.41
C PHE A 77 4.04 10.02 -2.17
N VAL A 78 3.68 9.03 -2.96
CA VAL A 78 2.47 8.23 -2.76
C VAL A 78 2.81 6.77 -3.03
N SER A 79 2.23 5.88 -2.24
CA SER A 79 2.43 4.44 -2.42
C SER A 79 1.09 3.76 -2.68
N PHE A 80 1.06 2.91 -3.70
CA PHE A 80 -0.05 2.01 -3.96
C PHE A 80 0.39 0.60 -3.62
N ARG A 81 -0.43 -0.11 -2.85
CA ARG A 81 -0.16 -1.50 -2.49
C ARG A 81 -1.39 -2.35 -2.74
N ILE A 82 -1.17 -3.52 -3.30
CA ILE A 82 -2.18 -4.57 -3.36
C ILE A 82 -1.81 -5.59 -2.29
N ILE A 83 -2.81 -6.01 -1.53
CA ILE A 83 -2.59 -7.03 -0.50
C ILE A 83 -2.33 -8.37 -1.17
N SER A 84 -1.12 -8.89 -1.00
CA SER A 84 -0.72 -10.18 -1.58
C SER A 84 -1.12 -11.35 -0.69
N ASP A 85 -1.12 -11.14 0.62
CA ASP A 85 -1.42 -12.16 1.61
C ASP A 85 -1.80 -11.50 2.94
N THR A 86 -2.48 -12.25 3.79
CA THR A 86 -2.85 -11.79 5.13
C THR A 86 -2.23 -12.73 6.15
N PRO A 87 -1.23 -12.29 6.94
CA PRO A 87 -0.61 -13.13 7.97
C PRO A 87 -1.65 -13.65 8.98
N GLY A 88 -1.52 -14.92 9.37
CA GLY A 88 -2.44 -15.57 10.29
C GLY A 88 -3.70 -16.10 9.66
N VAL A 89 -3.94 -15.84 8.40
CA VAL A 89 -5.01 -16.44 7.62
C VAL A 89 -4.49 -17.77 7.05
N GLU A 90 -5.35 -18.79 7.01
CA GLU A 90 -4.98 -20.06 6.40
C GLU A 90 -4.52 -19.88 4.97
N LYS A 91 -3.42 -20.55 4.60
CA LYS A 91 -2.85 -20.51 3.26
C LYS A 91 -2.32 -19.14 2.84
N HIS A 92 -1.85 -18.30 3.77
CA HIS A 92 -1.33 -16.98 3.39
C HIS A 92 -0.12 -17.07 2.44
N ILE A 93 0.69 -18.11 2.54
CA ILE A 93 1.81 -18.35 1.62
C ILE A 93 1.30 -18.65 0.21
N GLU A 94 0.23 -19.45 0.11
CA GLU A 94 -0.41 -19.73 -1.17
C GLU A 94 -1.02 -18.45 -1.78
N GLN A 95 -1.62 -17.59 -0.95
CA GLN A 95 -2.10 -16.28 -1.40
C GLN A 95 -0.98 -15.45 -2.00
N TYR A 96 0.18 -15.41 -1.34
CA TYR A 96 1.34 -14.66 -1.83
C TYR A 96 1.83 -15.22 -3.16
N GLU A 97 1.92 -16.54 -3.30
CA GLU A 97 2.37 -17.18 -4.53
C GLU A 97 1.39 -16.93 -5.69
N ASN A 98 0.09 -16.97 -5.42
CA ASN A 98 -0.95 -16.76 -6.44
C ASN A 98 -1.07 -15.29 -6.86
N PHE A 99 -0.61 -14.36 -6.04
CA PHE A 99 -0.66 -12.92 -6.34
C PHE A 99 -0.08 -12.59 -7.71
N TRP A 100 1.06 -13.18 -8.04
CA TRP A 100 1.79 -12.83 -9.26
C TRP A 100 1.06 -13.26 -10.53
N GLY A 101 0.17 -14.23 -10.44
CA GLY A 101 -0.58 -14.71 -11.61
C GLY A 101 -1.68 -13.77 -12.05
N GLU A 102 -2.24 -12.98 -11.13
CA GLU A 102 -3.46 -12.21 -11.41
C GLU A 102 -3.35 -10.74 -11.01
N MET A 103 -2.86 -10.46 -9.81
CA MET A 103 -2.96 -9.12 -9.21
C MET A 103 -1.94 -8.12 -9.76
N ALA A 104 -0.83 -8.58 -10.32
CA ALA A 104 0.18 -7.70 -10.90
C ALA A 104 -0.40 -6.83 -12.01
N ASN A 105 -1.25 -7.40 -12.87
CA ASN A 105 -1.88 -6.66 -13.96
C ASN A 105 -2.87 -5.62 -13.44
N ARG A 106 -3.61 -5.92 -12.38
CA ARG A 106 -4.54 -4.97 -11.76
C ARG A 106 -3.80 -3.81 -11.12
N SER A 107 -2.68 -4.09 -10.47
CA SER A 107 -1.83 -3.06 -9.88
C SER A 107 -1.31 -2.10 -10.95
N PHE A 108 -0.83 -2.65 -12.05
CA PHE A 108 -0.34 -1.86 -13.18
C PHE A 108 -1.43 -0.93 -13.73
N GLU A 109 -2.65 -1.43 -13.89
CA GLU A 109 -3.77 -0.61 -14.39
C GLU A 109 -4.12 0.55 -13.47
N VAL A 110 -4.14 0.31 -12.16
CA VAL A 110 -4.41 1.37 -11.18
C VAL A 110 -3.33 2.46 -11.27
N THR A 111 -2.08 2.06 -11.31
CA THR A 111 -0.95 3.00 -11.42
C THR A 111 -1.02 3.80 -12.70
N ARG A 112 -1.29 3.16 -13.83
CA ARG A 112 -1.40 3.81 -15.13
C ARG A 112 -2.51 4.86 -15.13
N ARG A 113 -3.68 4.52 -14.59
CA ARG A 113 -4.82 5.44 -14.53
C ARG A 113 -4.54 6.61 -13.61
N PHE A 114 -3.89 6.35 -12.48
CA PHE A 114 -3.50 7.42 -11.56
C PHE A 114 -2.56 8.41 -12.26
N LEU A 115 -1.53 7.92 -12.93
CA LEU A 115 -0.59 8.78 -13.65
C LEU A 115 -1.28 9.58 -14.75
N SER A 116 -2.25 8.98 -15.43
CA SER A 116 -3.02 9.67 -16.48
C SER A 116 -3.92 10.77 -15.91
N SER A 117 -4.27 10.72 -14.64
CA SER A 117 -5.13 11.70 -13.99
C SER A 117 -4.40 12.94 -13.48
N LEU A 118 -3.08 12.91 -13.44
CA LEU A 118 -2.25 13.99 -12.90
C LEU A 118 -2.20 15.23 -13.80
#